data_ec66c7c1320d69b37498800cc283ec70
#
_entry.id   ec66c7c1320d69b37498800cc283ec70
#
_cell.length_a   1.000
_cell.length_b   1.000
_cell.length_c   1.000
_cell.angle_alpha   90.00
_cell.angle_beta   90.00
_cell.angle_gamma   90.00
#
_symmetry.space_group_name_H-M   'P 1'
#
loop_
_entity.id
_entity.type
_entity.pdbx_description
1 polymer ?
#
loop_
_entity_poly.entity_id
_entity_poly.type
_entity_poly.pdbx_seq_one_letter_code
_entity_poly.pdbx_strand_id
1 'polypeptide(L)'
;MNLHEYQAKSLLAGMGMPCPKEIAIQQISQLADAWQHIACPSKGAVLKAQVHAGGRGKAGGVKVLKQLPEAQAFVQQMLGSQLVTYQTGPEGQYVSSILLCENIYPVRQELYFGMVVDRESQRVTFIVSPEGGVEIEKVAHETPEKISSVSIDPLTGVQPCHIREMFAVLQLEHGLFAAFSRLVNQAWKAFNELDFALLEINPLVLRETGEFMCADAKVS
;
A
#
# COMPACT_ATOMS: atom_id res chain seq x y z
N MET A 1 15.12 8.04 -1.84
CA MET A 1 15.21 6.87 -2.79
C MET A 1 13.84 6.23 -2.82
N ASN A 2 13.27 5.99 -4.01
CA ASN A 2 11.97 5.31 -4.11
C ASN A 2 12.19 3.79 -4.06
N LEU A 3 11.47 3.09 -3.19
CA LEU A 3 11.47 1.64 -3.13
C LEU A 3 10.38 1.05 -4.04
N HIS A 4 10.59 -0.15 -4.56
CA HIS A 4 9.49 -0.94 -5.12
C HIS A 4 8.51 -1.36 -4.02
N GLU A 5 7.25 -1.61 -4.39
CA GLU A 5 6.20 -1.99 -3.44
C GLU A 5 6.60 -3.18 -2.55
N TYR A 6 7.19 -4.24 -3.12
CA TYR A 6 7.61 -5.41 -2.35
C TYR A 6 8.72 -5.10 -1.35
N GLN A 7 9.63 -4.17 -1.69
CA GLN A 7 10.69 -3.73 -0.77
C GLN A 7 10.11 -2.90 0.37
N ALA A 8 9.22 -1.96 0.04
CA ALA A 8 8.52 -1.15 1.02
C ALA A 8 7.73 -2.02 2.01
N LYS A 9 6.90 -2.95 1.52
CA LYS A 9 6.11 -3.84 2.37
C LYS A 9 6.97 -4.81 3.18
N SER A 10 8.11 -5.28 2.66
CA SER A 10 9.05 -6.10 3.42
C SER A 10 9.61 -5.34 4.64
N LEU A 11 9.98 -4.06 4.46
CA LEU A 11 10.42 -3.21 5.57
C LEU A 11 9.29 -2.99 6.59
N LEU A 12 8.08 -2.66 6.11
CA LEU A 12 6.91 -2.44 6.97
C LEU A 12 6.54 -3.70 7.76
N ALA A 13 6.56 -4.87 7.13
CA ALA A 13 6.31 -6.15 7.79
C ALA A 13 7.38 -6.45 8.85
N GLY A 14 8.66 -6.14 8.58
CA GLY A 14 9.75 -6.23 9.56
C GLY A 14 9.55 -5.34 10.79
N MET A 15 8.80 -4.23 10.64
CA MET A 15 8.40 -3.33 11.72
C MET A 15 7.06 -3.73 12.38
N GLY A 16 6.51 -4.89 12.00
CA GLY A 16 5.28 -5.46 12.56
C GLY A 16 3.99 -4.93 11.91
N MET A 17 4.08 -4.13 10.85
CA MET A 17 2.89 -3.69 10.12
C MET A 17 2.26 -4.85 9.34
N PRO A 18 0.92 -4.94 9.32
CA PRO A 18 0.23 -6.04 8.66
C PRO A 18 0.29 -5.89 7.13
N CYS A 19 1.02 -6.78 6.49
CA CYS A 19 1.14 -6.86 5.03
C CYS A 19 0.63 -8.22 4.52
N PRO A 20 0.05 -8.30 3.31
CA PRO A 20 -0.33 -9.56 2.70
C PRO A 20 0.91 -10.43 2.43
N LYS A 21 0.72 -11.74 2.35
CA LYS A 21 1.79 -12.64 1.90
C LYS A 21 2.10 -12.33 0.45
N GLU A 22 3.39 -12.28 0.13
CA GLU A 22 3.82 -11.92 -1.22
C GLU A 22 5.20 -12.47 -1.56
N ILE A 23 5.45 -12.67 -2.86
CA ILE A 23 6.73 -13.11 -3.41
C ILE A 23 7.03 -12.28 -4.66
N ALA A 24 8.21 -11.65 -4.71
CA ALA A 24 8.68 -10.96 -5.91
C ALA A 24 9.30 -11.97 -6.89
N ILE A 25 8.87 -11.91 -8.15
CA ILE A 25 9.28 -12.79 -9.24
C ILE A 25 10.11 -11.98 -10.23
N GLN A 26 11.34 -12.40 -10.49
CA GLN A 26 12.25 -11.79 -11.46
C GLN A 26 12.44 -12.67 -12.71
N GLN A 27 12.07 -13.94 -12.61
CA GLN A 27 12.14 -14.92 -13.71
C GLN A 27 10.87 -15.76 -13.73
N ILE A 28 10.38 -16.09 -14.92
CA ILE A 28 9.15 -16.87 -15.07
C ILE A 28 9.23 -18.26 -14.43
N SER A 29 10.44 -18.84 -14.33
CA SER A 29 10.67 -20.13 -13.67
C SER A 29 10.30 -20.13 -12.18
N GLN A 30 10.31 -18.97 -11.53
CA GLN A 30 9.95 -18.81 -10.11
C GLN A 30 8.43 -18.83 -9.88
N LEU A 31 7.62 -18.61 -10.93
CA LEU A 31 6.20 -18.39 -10.79
C LEU A 31 5.45 -19.63 -10.26
N ALA A 32 5.78 -20.81 -10.74
CA ALA A 32 5.04 -22.02 -10.38
C ALA A 32 5.15 -22.34 -8.88
N ASP A 33 6.35 -22.23 -8.33
CA ASP A 33 6.60 -22.41 -6.90
C ASP A 33 5.95 -21.30 -6.06
N ALA A 34 6.16 -20.05 -6.43
CA ALA A 34 5.54 -18.90 -5.75
C ALA A 34 4.00 -18.99 -5.76
N TRP A 35 3.41 -19.44 -6.88
CA TRP A 35 1.97 -19.62 -7.01
C TRP A 35 1.41 -20.63 -6.01
N GLN A 36 2.08 -21.75 -5.80
CA GLN A 36 1.66 -22.76 -4.81
C GLN A 36 1.62 -22.22 -3.38
N HIS A 37 2.52 -21.28 -3.05
CA HIS A 37 2.62 -20.70 -1.71
C HIS A 37 1.65 -19.54 -1.46
N ILE A 38 1.28 -18.81 -2.52
CA ILE A 38 0.53 -17.55 -2.40
C ILE A 38 -0.93 -17.69 -2.85
N ALA A 39 -1.19 -18.40 -3.96
CA ALA A 39 -2.52 -18.43 -4.56
C ALA A 39 -3.51 -19.23 -3.72
N CYS A 40 -4.65 -18.62 -3.41
CA CYS A 40 -5.78 -19.31 -2.81
C CYS A 40 -6.59 -20.01 -3.91
N PRO A 41 -6.95 -21.30 -3.77
CA PRO A 41 -7.71 -22.02 -4.79
C PRO A 41 -9.04 -21.35 -5.20
N SER A 42 -9.71 -20.69 -4.26
CA SER A 42 -11.00 -20.03 -4.51
C SER A 42 -10.88 -18.57 -4.95
N LYS A 43 -9.80 -17.86 -4.53
CA LYS A 43 -9.62 -16.41 -4.74
C LYS A 43 -8.53 -16.08 -5.77
N GLY A 44 -7.65 -17.04 -6.09
CA GLY A 44 -6.47 -16.79 -6.91
C GLY A 44 -5.42 -15.95 -6.20
N ALA A 45 -4.67 -15.18 -6.96
CA ALA A 45 -3.66 -14.25 -6.48
C ALA A 45 -3.68 -12.93 -7.27
N VAL A 46 -3.07 -11.89 -6.72
CA VAL A 46 -2.90 -10.60 -7.38
C VAL A 46 -1.47 -10.50 -7.90
N LEU A 47 -1.32 -10.21 -9.18
CA LEU A 47 -0.01 -9.96 -9.80
C LEU A 47 0.12 -8.46 -10.10
N LYS A 48 1.24 -7.88 -9.68
CA LYS A 48 1.50 -6.45 -9.81
C LYS A 48 2.88 -6.18 -10.43
N ALA A 49 2.91 -5.56 -11.59
CA ALA A 49 4.17 -5.07 -12.20
C ALA A 49 4.86 -4.07 -11.26
N GLN A 50 6.16 -4.21 -11.07
CA GLN A 50 6.94 -3.37 -10.19
C GLN A 50 7.63 -2.27 -10.99
N VAL A 51 7.10 -1.05 -10.88
CA VAL A 51 7.62 0.20 -11.45
C VAL A 51 7.49 1.32 -10.42
N HIS A 52 8.34 2.33 -10.50
CA HIS A 52 8.31 3.51 -9.61
C HIS A 52 7.27 4.56 -10.09
N ALA A 53 6.05 4.10 -10.37
CA ALA A 53 4.94 4.95 -10.82
C ALA A 53 3.61 4.44 -10.29
N GLY A 54 2.69 5.37 -10.01
CA GLY A 54 1.30 5.06 -9.73
C GLY A 54 0.51 4.72 -11.00
N GLY A 55 -0.79 4.37 -10.81
CA GLY A 55 -1.68 4.10 -11.95
C GLY A 55 -1.48 2.77 -12.64
N ARG A 56 -0.67 1.87 -12.08
CA ARG A 56 -0.36 0.53 -12.63
C ARG A 56 -1.62 -0.27 -12.97
N GLY A 57 -2.65 -0.18 -12.12
CA GLY A 57 -3.93 -0.88 -12.35
C GLY A 57 -4.62 -0.42 -13.64
N LYS A 58 -4.72 0.90 -13.85
CA LYS A 58 -5.31 1.48 -15.07
C LYS A 58 -4.49 1.15 -16.33
N ALA A 59 -3.18 0.97 -16.17
CA ALA A 59 -2.26 0.61 -17.26
C ALA A 59 -2.17 -0.91 -17.51
N GLY A 60 -3.00 -1.72 -16.84
CA GLY A 60 -2.99 -3.18 -17.01
C GLY A 60 -1.85 -3.90 -16.29
N GLY A 61 -1.04 -3.19 -15.49
CA GLY A 61 0.07 -3.73 -14.70
C GLY A 61 -0.36 -4.44 -13.41
N VAL A 62 -1.66 -4.50 -13.10
CA VAL A 62 -2.20 -5.22 -11.93
C VAL A 62 -3.36 -6.10 -12.40
N LYS A 63 -3.32 -7.39 -12.07
CA LYS A 63 -4.40 -8.33 -12.37
C LYS A 63 -4.63 -9.31 -11.23
N VAL A 64 -5.91 -9.62 -11.01
CA VAL A 64 -6.34 -10.74 -10.17
C VAL A 64 -6.55 -11.95 -11.09
N LEU A 65 -5.79 -13.01 -10.86
CA LEU A 65 -5.81 -14.22 -11.69
C LEU A 65 -6.09 -15.43 -10.80
N LYS A 66 -6.89 -16.36 -11.33
CA LYS A 66 -7.34 -17.54 -10.58
C LYS A 66 -6.59 -18.81 -10.94
N GLN A 67 -5.94 -18.83 -12.09
CA GLN A 67 -5.28 -20.02 -12.62
C GLN A 67 -3.83 -19.75 -13.00
N LEU A 68 -2.95 -20.71 -12.74
CA LEU A 68 -1.53 -20.61 -13.05
C LEU A 68 -1.24 -20.33 -14.55
N PRO A 69 -1.93 -20.93 -15.53
CA PRO A 69 -1.68 -20.60 -16.94
C PRO A 69 -1.95 -19.14 -17.29
N GLU A 70 -2.99 -18.52 -16.69
CA GLU A 70 -3.28 -17.09 -16.85
C GLU A 70 -2.17 -16.22 -16.24
N ALA A 71 -1.67 -16.63 -15.06
CA ALA A 71 -0.56 -15.96 -14.39
C ALA A 71 0.74 -16.08 -15.21
N GLN A 72 1.00 -17.24 -15.85
CA GLN A 72 2.13 -17.43 -16.75
C GLN A 72 2.06 -16.49 -17.95
N ALA A 73 0.90 -16.39 -18.59
CA ALA A 73 0.70 -15.49 -19.73
C ALA A 73 0.91 -14.03 -19.33
N PHE A 74 0.40 -13.61 -18.16
CA PHE A 74 0.61 -12.25 -17.64
C PHE A 74 2.08 -11.96 -17.36
N VAL A 75 2.79 -12.86 -16.69
CA VAL A 75 4.23 -12.69 -16.38
C VAL A 75 5.06 -12.64 -17.65
N GLN A 76 4.78 -13.50 -18.64
CA GLN A 76 5.46 -13.49 -19.96
C GLN A 76 5.25 -12.18 -20.70
N GLN A 77 4.06 -11.60 -20.62
CA GLN A 77 3.74 -10.33 -21.27
C GLN A 77 4.40 -9.14 -20.58
N MET A 78 4.41 -9.13 -19.23
CA MET A 78 4.79 -7.96 -18.44
C MET A 78 6.27 -7.92 -18.09
N LEU A 79 6.86 -9.06 -17.73
CA LEU A 79 8.28 -9.10 -17.32
C LEU A 79 9.17 -8.77 -18.50
N GLY A 80 10.01 -7.75 -18.34
CA GLY A 80 10.88 -7.27 -19.42
C GLY A 80 10.24 -6.26 -20.36
N SER A 81 8.95 -5.93 -20.20
CA SER A 81 8.25 -4.92 -21.00
C SER A 81 8.39 -3.50 -20.43
N GLN A 82 7.95 -2.51 -21.21
CA GLN A 82 7.78 -1.13 -20.76
C GLN A 82 6.32 -0.92 -20.35
N LEU A 83 6.08 -0.51 -19.09
CA LEU A 83 4.74 -0.16 -18.61
C LEU A 83 4.56 1.36 -18.66
N VAL A 84 3.62 1.81 -19.48
CA VAL A 84 3.25 3.23 -19.59
C VAL A 84 2.06 3.49 -18.67
N THR A 85 2.22 4.42 -17.74
CA THR A 85 1.14 4.92 -16.85
C THR A 85 0.99 6.43 -17.05
N TYR A 86 -0.06 7.02 -16.49
CA TYR A 86 -0.23 8.48 -16.54
C TYR A 86 0.85 9.26 -15.75
N GLN A 87 1.61 8.59 -14.89
CA GLN A 87 2.72 9.18 -14.14
C GLN A 87 4.08 8.95 -14.79
N THR A 88 4.17 8.10 -15.82
CA THR A 88 5.40 7.90 -16.60
C THR A 88 5.35 8.75 -17.85
N GLY A 89 6.51 9.05 -18.45
CA GLY A 89 6.57 9.53 -19.83
C GLY A 89 6.08 8.47 -20.84
N PRO A 90 5.97 8.83 -22.11
CA PRO A 90 5.51 7.91 -23.17
C PRO A 90 6.40 6.68 -23.34
N GLU A 91 7.66 6.76 -22.93
CA GLU A 91 8.60 5.62 -22.94
C GLU A 91 8.25 4.57 -21.88
N GLY A 92 7.47 4.93 -20.88
CA GLY A 92 7.12 4.04 -19.76
C GLY A 92 8.28 3.74 -18.82
N GLN A 93 8.11 2.72 -17.99
CA GLN A 93 9.17 2.21 -17.12
C GLN A 93 9.32 0.69 -17.30
N TYR A 94 10.59 0.25 -17.30
CA TYR A 94 10.94 -1.15 -17.45
C TYR A 94 10.47 -1.99 -16.26
N VAL A 95 9.75 -3.08 -16.53
CA VAL A 95 9.24 -4.01 -15.53
C VAL A 95 10.29 -5.10 -15.27
N SER A 96 11.12 -4.90 -14.24
CA SER A 96 12.17 -5.85 -13.85
C SER A 96 11.67 -6.99 -12.96
N SER A 97 10.50 -6.83 -12.33
CA SER A 97 9.91 -7.82 -11.45
C SER A 97 8.39 -7.72 -11.40
N ILE A 98 7.76 -8.84 -11.07
CA ILE A 98 6.32 -8.96 -10.82
C ILE A 98 6.14 -9.35 -9.36
N LEU A 99 5.29 -8.67 -8.63
CA LEU A 99 4.91 -9.03 -7.28
C LEU A 99 3.67 -9.91 -7.31
N LEU A 100 3.80 -11.12 -6.80
CA LEU A 100 2.69 -12.05 -6.58
C LEU A 100 2.23 -11.91 -5.13
N CYS A 101 0.99 -11.47 -4.92
CA CYS A 101 0.39 -11.26 -3.61
C CYS A 101 -0.81 -12.17 -3.39
N GLU A 102 -1.06 -12.54 -2.13
CA GLU A 102 -2.34 -13.14 -1.77
C GLU A 102 -3.50 -12.20 -2.10
N ASN A 103 -4.61 -12.75 -2.56
CA ASN A 103 -5.83 -12.00 -2.79
C ASN A 103 -6.59 -11.84 -1.47
N ILE A 104 -6.51 -10.66 -0.88
CA ILE A 104 -7.15 -10.31 0.40
C ILE A 104 -8.61 -9.91 0.26
N TYR A 105 -9.11 -9.72 -0.96
CA TYR A 105 -10.50 -9.34 -1.22
C TYR A 105 -11.48 -10.53 -1.10
N PRO A 106 -12.78 -10.27 -0.76
CA PRO A 106 -13.36 -8.97 -0.49
C PRO A 106 -12.86 -8.35 0.82
N VAL A 107 -12.92 -7.02 0.90
CA VAL A 107 -12.58 -6.23 2.09
C VAL A 107 -13.78 -5.37 2.47
N ARG A 108 -13.86 -4.99 3.74
CA ARG A 108 -14.95 -4.18 4.27
C ARG A 108 -14.83 -2.71 3.84
N GLN A 109 -13.61 -2.17 3.85
CA GLN A 109 -13.34 -0.77 3.54
C GLN A 109 -11.91 -0.60 3.02
N GLU A 110 -11.73 0.35 2.13
CA GLU A 110 -10.44 0.85 1.68
C GLU A 110 -10.22 2.26 2.21
N LEU A 111 -9.08 2.48 2.84
CA LEU A 111 -8.69 3.72 3.48
C LEU A 111 -7.41 4.26 2.84
N TYR A 112 -7.22 5.56 2.92
CA TYR A 112 -5.93 6.18 2.67
C TYR A 112 -5.20 6.44 3.98
N PHE A 113 -3.91 6.12 4.02
CA PHE A 113 -3.03 6.37 5.16
C PHE A 113 -1.67 6.80 4.65
N GLY A 114 -1.29 8.04 4.94
CA GLY A 114 -0.01 8.61 4.53
C GLY A 114 0.73 9.27 5.69
N MET A 115 2.05 9.37 5.56
CA MET A 115 2.92 10.13 6.44
C MET A 115 3.95 10.87 5.58
N VAL A 116 4.17 12.13 5.86
CA VAL A 116 5.15 12.97 5.15
C VAL A 116 5.92 13.84 6.12
N VAL A 117 7.16 14.18 5.76
CA VAL A 117 7.88 15.26 6.42
C VAL A 117 7.36 16.58 5.85
N ASP A 118 6.58 17.30 6.63
CA ASP A 118 6.18 18.65 6.30
C ASP A 118 7.31 19.62 6.62
N ARG A 119 7.89 20.21 5.58
CA ARG A 119 9.04 21.12 5.70
C ARG A 119 8.67 22.48 6.24
N GLU A 120 7.43 22.93 6.04
CA GLU A 120 6.96 24.22 6.49
C GLU A 120 6.77 24.22 8.02
N SER A 121 6.06 23.22 8.55
CA SER A 121 5.87 23.07 9.99
C SER A 121 7.05 22.39 10.70
N GLN A 122 8.01 21.81 9.96
CA GLN A 122 9.13 21.00 10.47
C GLN A 122 8.64 19.82 11.33
N ARG A 123 7.54 19.18 10.91
CA ARG A 123 6.88 18.07 11.60
C ARG A 123 6.62 16.91 10.66
N VAL A 124 6.39 15.75 11.25
CA VAL A 124 5.81 14.63 10.51
C VAL A 124 4.29 14.77 10.54
N THR A 125 3.67 14.74 9.38
CA THR A 125 2.21 14.88 9.24
C THR A 125 1.61 13.58 8.74
N PHE A 126 0.65 13.04 9.50
CA PHE A 126 -0.23 11.97 9.04
C PHE A 126 -1.32 12.58 8.16
N ILE A 127 -1.64 11.89 7.08
CA ILE A 127 -2.75 12.22 6.18
C ILE A 127 -3.61 10.98 6.09
N VAL A 128 -4.87 11.08 6.49
CA VAL A 128 -5.82 9.97 6.45
C VAL A 128 -7.11 10.35 5.76
N SER A 129 -7.72 9.37 5.07
CA SER A 129 -9.03 9.54 4.44
C SER A 129 -9.81 8.21 4.46
N PRO A 130 -11.15 8.24 4.62
CA PRO A 130 -11.99 7.07 4.40
C PRO A 130 -12.08 6.64 2.93
N GLU A 131 -11.54 7.45 2.00
CA GLU A 131 -11.50 7.19 0.56
C GLU A 131 -10.11 6.64 0.18
N GLY A 132 -9.97 5.31 0.17
CA GLY A 132 -8.75 4.62 -0.28
C GLY A 132 -8.89 4.03 -1.68
N GLY A 133 -7.77 3.54 -2.24
CA GLY A 133 -7.73 2.96 -3.59
C GLY A 133 -7.90 3.97 -4.73
N VAL A 134 -7.97 5.26 -4.41
CA VAL A 134 -8.10 6.37 -5.36
C VAL A 134 -6.94 7.36 -5.21
N GLU A 135 -6.82 8.30 -6.16
CA GLU A 135 -5.81 9.36 -6.10
C GLU A 135 -6.20 10.37 -5.00
N ILE A 136 -5.38 10.50 -3.97
CA ILE A 136 -5.68 11.37 -2.82
C ILE A 136 -5.77 12.85 -3.21
N GLU A 137 -5.05 13.26 -4.25
CA GLU A 137 -5.09 14.62 -4.79
C GLU A 137 -6.49 14.94 -5.35
N LYS A 138 -7.16 13.95 -5.93
CA LYS A 138 -8.54 14.09 -6.41
C LYS A 138 -9.49 14.24 -5.23
N VAL A 139 -9.34 13.44 -4.18
CA VAL A 139 -10.14 13.57 -2.95
C VAL A 139 -9.93 14.95 -2.31
N ALA A 140 -8.67 15.42 -2.26
CA ALA A 140 -8.35 16.76 -1.74
C ALA A 140 -9.02 17.90 -2.50
N HIS A 141 -9.23 17.73 -3.79
CA HIS A 141 -9.89 18.73 -4.63
C HIS A 141 -11.43 18.65 -4.58
N GLU A 142 -11.99 17.42 -4.60
CA GLU A 142 -13.44 17.20 -4.73
C GLU A 142 -14.15 17.17 -3.37
N THR A 143 -13.50 16.58 -2.34
CA THR A 143 -14.10 16.35 -1.01
C THR A 143 -13.05 16.55 0.11
N PRO A 144 -12.50 17.78 0.25
CA PRO A 144 -11.42 18.06 1.21
C PRO A 144 -11.80 17.76 2.66
N GLU A 145 -13.09 17.79 3.01
CA GLU A 145 -13.61 17.44 4.33
C GLU A 145 -13.41 15.96 4.71
N LYS A 146 -13.11 15.11 3.73
CA LYS A 146 -12.78 13.68 3.95
C LYS A 146 -11.30 13.44 4.23
N ILE A 147 -10.47 14.47 4.21
CA ILE A 147 -9.06 14.37 4.52
C ILE A 147 -8.78 15.02 5.86
N SER A 148 -8.07 14.29 6.72
CA SER A 148 -7.48 14.85 7.94
C SER A 148 -5.97 14.84 7.84
N SER A 149 -5.36 15.96 8.23
CA SER A 149 -3.91 16.13 8.35
C SER A 149 -3.57 16.39 9.81
N VAL A 150 -2.85 15.46 10.44
CA VAL A 150 -2.49 15.51 11.87
C VAL A 150 -0.98 15.61 12.00
N SER A 151 -0.50 16.80 12.38
CA SER A 151 0.94 17.07 12.56
C SER A 151 1.41 16.62 13.92
N ILE A 152 2.52 15.89 13.96
CA ILE A 152 3.12 15.33 15.17
C ILE A 152 4.40 16.09 15.50
N ASP A 153 4.49 16.58 16.72
CA ASP A 153 5.73 17.13 17.24
C ASP A 153 6.73 15.98 17.44
N PRO A 154 7.92 16.03 16.81
CA PRO A 154 8.89 14.94 16.88
C PRO A 154 9.43 14.71 18.30
N LEU A 155 9.38 15.71 19.18
CA LEU A 155 9.84 15.58 20.58
C LEU A 155 8.84 14.79 21.43
N THR A 156 7.54 14.94 21.17
CA THR A 156 6.50 14.26 21.96
C THR A 156 6.01 12.96 21.32
N GLY A 157 6.22 12.81 20.01
CA GLY A 157 5.74 11.67 19.24
C GLY A 157 4.21 11.59 19.16
N VAL A 158 3.72 10.45 18.68
CA VAL A 158 2.29 10.19 18.56
C VAL A 158 1.64 10.09 19.95
N GLN A 159 0.59 10.87 20.16
CA GLN A 159 -0.20 10.90 21.38
C GLN A 159 -1.61 10.32 21.15
N PRO A 160 -2.31 9.83 22.19
CA PRO A 160 -3.66 9.30 22.05
C PRO A 160 -4.69 10.26 21.43
N CYS A 161 -4.48 11.58 21.59
CA CYS A 161 -5.34 12.60 20.97
C CYS A 161 -5.23 12.57 19.44
N HIS A 162 -4.02 12.45 18.89
CA HIS A 162 -3.77 12.36 17.46
C HIS A 162 -4.45 11.13 16.85
N ILE A 163 -4.35 9.98 17.55
CA ILE A 163 -4.99 8.74 17.09
C ILE A 163 -6.51 8.87 17.10
N ARG A 164 -7.10 9.48 18.12
CA ARG A 164 -8.54 9.72 18.18
C ARG A 164 -9.04 10.64 17.07
N GLU A 165 -8.27 11.68 16.74
CA GLU A 165 -8.59 12.59 15.64
C GLU A 165 -8.64 11.84 14.30
N MET A 166 -7.57 11.12 13.95
CA MET A 166 -7.53 10.28 12.74
C MET A 166 -8.66 9.24 12.72
N PHE A 167 -8.89 8.58 13.86
CA PHE A 167 -9.91 7.53 13.97
C PHE A 167 -11.33 8.06 13.72
N ALA A 168 -11.63 9.26 14.22
CA ALA A 168 -12.92 9.90 14.03
C ALA A 168 -13.21 10.24 12.55
N VAL A 169 -12.21 10.77 11.83
CA VAL A 169 -12.34 11.08 10.40
C VAL A 169 -12.52 9.83 9.55
N LEU A 170 -11.85 8.74 9.91
CA LEU A 170 -11.98 7.46 9.22
C LEU A 170 -13.33 6.76 9.47
N GLN A 171 -14.15 7.27 10.38
CA GLN A 171 -15.49 6.75 10.74
C GLN A 171 -15.47 5.25 11.12
N LEU A 172 -14.41 4.82 11.78
CA LEU A 172 -14.22 3.43 12.17
C LEU A 172 -15.05 3.08 13.41
N GLU A 173 -15.48 1.83 13.50
CA GLU A 173 -16.19 1.32 14.69
C GLU A 173 -15.30 1.31 15.92
N HIS A 174 -15.84 1.63 17.09
CA HIS A 174 -15.09 1.73 18.34
C HIS A 174 -14.26 0.49 18.68
N GLY A 175 -14.74 -0.70 18.33
CA GLY A 175 -14.02 -1.96 18.54
C GLY A 175 -12.67 -2.05 17.80
N LEU A 176 -12.47 -1.23 16.76
CA LEU A 176 -11.25 -1.19 15.96
C LEU A 176 -10.16 -0.24 16.50
N PHE A 177 -10.48 0.56 17.53
CA PHE A 177 -9.58 1.59 18.05
C PHE A 177 -8.22 1.02 18.49
N ALA A 178 -8.20 -0.11 19.19
CA ALA A 178 -6.95 -0.73 19.64
C ALA A 178 -6.08 -1.24 18.48
N ALA A 179 -6.72 -1.81 17.43
CA ALA A 179 -6.03 -2.29 16.24
C ALA A 179 -5.46 -1.10 15.43
N PHE A 180 -6.25 -0.03 15.26
CA PHE A 180 -5.81 1.18 14.57
C PHE A 180 -4.69 1.89 15.34
N SER A 181 -4.81 2.01 16.67
CA SER A 181 -3.75 2.59 17.52
C SER A 181 -2.43 1.85 17.36
N ARG A 182 -2.47 0.53 17.30
CA ARG A 182 -1.28 -0.30 17.08
C ARG A 182 -0.66 -0.03 15.72
N LEU A 183 -1.48 0.03 14.65
CA LEU A 183 -1.03 0.36 13.30
C LEU A 183 -0.33 1.72 13.25
N VAL A 184 -0.95 2.77 13.81
CA VAL A 184 -0.40 4.13 13.83
C VAL A 184 0.95 4.17 14.56
N ASN A 185 1.07 3.50 15.71
CA ASN A 185 2.33 3.46 16.46
C ASN A 185 3.42 2.67 15.72
N GLN A 186 3.06 1.58 15.02
CA GLN A 186 4.00 0.82 14.18
C GLN A 186 4.46 1.65 12.98
N ALA A 187 3.54 2.37 12.31
CA ALA A 187 3.88 3.27 11.22
C ALA A 187 4.80 4.41 11.68
N TRP A 188 4.51 5.03 12.83
CA TRP A 188 5.36 6.05 13.44
C TRP A 188 6.76 5.52 13.72
N LYS A 189 6.85 4.32 14.30
CA LYS A 189 8.13 3.66 14.58
C LYS A 189 8.90 3.39 13.29
N ALA A 190 8.24 2.80 12.28
CA ALA A 190 8.86 2.52 10.99
C ALA A 190 9.37 3.80 10.31
N PHE A 191 8.55 4.86 10.31
CA PHE A 191 8.88 6.13 9.69
C PHE A 191 10.17 6.75 10.28
N ASN A 192 10.31 6.73 11.62
CA ASN A 192 11.46 7.31 12.29
C ASN A 192 12.69 6.40 12.27
N GLU A 193 12.54 5.10 12.56
CA GLU A 193 13.70 4.19 12.64
C GLU A 193 14.32 3.88 11.28
N LEU A 194 13.52 3.93 10.20
CA LEU A 194 13.98 3.68 8.84
C LEU A 194 14.22 4.98 8.04
N ASP A 195 14.11 6.14 8.71
CA ASP A 195 14.38 7.48 8.16
C ASP A 195 13.60 7.76 6.86
N PHE A 196 12.29 7.49 6.88
CA PHE A 196 11.42 7.74 5.75
C PHE A 196 11.12 9.23 5.60
N ALA A 197 11.06 9.70 4.36
CA ALA A 197 10.54 11.04 4.01
C ALA A 197 9.06 10.98 3.61
N LEU A 198 8.62 9.82 3.12
CA LEU A 198 7.25 9.51 2.71
C LEU A 198 6.94 8.06 3.06
N LEU A 199 5.79 7.83 3.65
CA LEU A 199 5.10 6.53 3.71
C LEU A 199 3.68 6.75 3.22
N GLU A 200 3.27 6.04 2.16
CA GLU A 200 1.91 6.05 1.65
C GLU A 200 1.40 4.62 1.56
N ILE A 201 0.27 4.36 2.19
CA ILE A 201 -0.46 3.09 2.12
C ILE A 201 -1.81 3.38 1.47
N ASN A 202 -1.95 2.96 0.21
CA ASN A 202 -3.14 3.28 -0.58
C ASN A 202 -3.50 2.15 -1.57
N PRO A 203 -4.46 1.26 -1.17
CA PRO A 203 -5.26 1.36 0.05
C PRO A 203 -4.64 0.68 1.30
N LEU A 204 -4.93 1.25 2.46
CA LEU A 204 -4.96 0.53 3.72
C LEU A 204 -6.34 -0.12 3.82
N VAL A 205 -6.41 -1.44 3.78
CA VAL A 205 -7.70 -2.14 3.79
C VAL A 205 -8.09 -2.60 5.19
N LEU A 206 -9.38 -2.49 5.49
CA LEU A 206 -10.01 -3.11 6.62
C LEU A 206 -10.71 -4.39 6.15
N ARG A 207 -10.27 -5.53 6.64
CA ARG A 207 -10.87 -6.83 6.33
C ARG A 207 -12.17 -7.05 7.10
N GLU A 208 -13.00 -7.98 6.62
CA GLU A 208 -14.22 -8.42 7.33
C GLU A 208 -13.92 -8.95 8.74
N THR A 209 -12.71 -9.46 8.96
CA THR A 209 -12.25 -9.92 10.29
C THR A 209 -11.94 -8.79 11.28
N GLY A 210 -11.96 -7.53 10.84
CA GLY A 210 -11.56 -6.37 11.64
C GLY A 210 -10.06 -6.10 11.66
N GLU A 211 -9.28 -6.80 10.83
CA GLU A 211 -7.84 -6.61 10.69
C GLU A 211 -7.53 -5.54 9.62
N PHE A 212 -6.58 -4.66 9.91
CA PHE A 212 -5.98 -3.79 8.90
C PHE A 212 -4.93 -4.52 8.09
N MET A 213 -4.75 -4.13 6.81
CA MET A 213 -3.73 -4.72 5.92
C MET A 213 -3.22 -3.67 4.94
N CYS A 214 -1.90 -3.54 4.79
CA CYS A 214 -1.26 -2.67 3.82
C CYS A 214 -1.32 -3.32 2.43
N ALA A 215 -2.35 -3.03 1.64
CA ALA A 215 -2.55 -3.68 0.34
C ALA A 215 -1.59 -3.18 -0.73
N ASP A 216 -1.24 -1.89 -0.68
CA ASP A 216 -0.18 -1.27 -1.48
C ASP A 216 0.60 -0.30 -0.59
N ALA A 217 1.89 -0.12 -0.86
CA ALA A 217 2.74 0.78 -0.10
C ALA A 217 3.80 1.44 -0.99
N LYS A 218 3.99 2.74 -0.77
CA LYS A 218 5.03 3.54 -1.38
C LYS A 218 5.86 4.22 -0.28
N VAL A 219 7.18 4.10 -0.39
CA VAL A 219 8.14 4.62 0.59
C VAL A 219 9.28 5.33 -0.13
N SER A 220 9.69 6.46 0.40
CA SER A 220 10.90 7.17 -0.04
C SER A 220 11.66 7.75 1.14
#